data_d4c1e7e19a8aea9997508d5ac960b0ac
#
_entry.id   d4c1e7e19a8aea9997508d5ac960b0ac
#
_cell.length_a   1.000
_cell.length_b   1.000
_cell.length_c   1.000
_cell.angle_alpha   90.00
_cell.angle_beta   90.00
_cell.angle_gamma   90.00
#
_symmetry.space_group_name_H-M   'P 1'
#
loop_
_entity.id
_entity.type
_entity.pdbx_description
1 polymer ?
#
loop_
_entity_poly.entity_id
_entity_poly.type
_entity_poly.pdbx_seq_one_letter_code
_entity_poly.pdbx_strand_id
1 'polypeptide(L)'
;MISEVKIQAQIFQWHWNNYPQERGLLCYNLNNSANKIQGSQNKAIGLIKGRSDMVYYYNATATMIELKNDTGKQSKEQLLWQATIEKAGFKYLI
;
A
#
# COMPACT_ATOMS: atom_id res chain seq x y z
N MET A 1 7.07 11.09 17.19
CA MET A 1 7.04 10.30 15.92
C MET A 1 5.60 10.02 15.54
N ILE A 2 5.25 10.26 14.28
CA ILE A 2 3.90 10.00 13.78
C ILE A 2 3.83 8.54 13.31
N SER A 3 2.75 7.83 13.65
CA SER A 3 2.56 6.47 13.18
C SER A 3 2.29 6.42 11.66
N GLU A 4 2.63 5.31 11.03
CA GLU A 4 2.40 5.12 9.59
C GLU A 4 0.91 5.14 9.26
N VAL A 5 0.05 4.60 10.14
CA VAL A 5 -1.40 4.64 9.97
C VAL A 5 -1.91 6.08 9.94
N LYS A 6 -1.39 6.94 10.82
CA LYS A 6 -1.78 8.35 10.85
C LYS A 6 -1.34 9.08 9.59
N ILE A 7 -0.13 8.81 9.10
CA ILE A 7 0.37 9.36 7.84
C ILE A 7 -0.55 8.95 6.69
N GLN A 8 -0.90 7.67 6.64
CA GLN A 8 -1.78 7.14 5.60
C GLN A 8 -3.16 7.82 5.63
N ALA A 9 -3.74 7.98 6.82
CA ALA A 9 -5.04 8.64 6.98
C ALA A 9 -4.98 10.09 6.49
N GLN A 10 -3.92 10.82 6.80
CA GLN A 10 -3.72 12.20 6.36
C GLN A 10 -3.63 12.29 4.84
N ILE A 11 -2.87 11.41 4.21
CA ILE A 11 -2.71 11.39 2.75
C ILE A 11 -4.04 11.06 2.08
N PHE A 12 -4.73 10.03 2.56
CA PHE A 12 -6.02 9.62 1.97
C PHE A 12 -7.05 10.73 2.07
N GLN A 13 -7.19 11.35 3.25
CA GLN A 13 -8.15 12.42 3.48
C GLN A 13 -7.83 13.67 2.67
N TRP A 14 -6.54 14.01 2.56
CA TRP A 14 -6.11 15.12 1.72
C TRP A 14 -6.49 14.90 0.26
N HIS A 15 -6.23 13.73 -0.28
CA HIS A 15 -6.58 13.39 -1.66
C HIS A 15 -8.08 13.42 -1.88
N TRP A 16 -8.84 12.80 -0.96
CA TRP A 16 -10.30 12.75 -1.02
C TRP A 16 -10.91 14.14 -1.06
N ASN A 17 -10.38 15.06 -0.24
CA ASN A 17 -10.93 16.41 -0.11
C ASN A 17 -10.51 17.33 -1.25
N ASN A 18 -9.33 17.13 -1.83
CA ASN A 18 -8.77 18.04 -2.82
C ASN A 18 -8.97 17.58 -4.26
N TYR A 19 -9.27 16.31 -4.48
CA TYR A 19 -9.45 15.75 -5.82
C TYR A 19 -10.76 14.94 -5.92
N PRO A 20 -11.93 15.64 -5.89
CA PRO A 20 -13.21 14.91 -5.89
C PRO A 20 -13.42 14.00 -7.11
N GLN A 21 -12.86 14.36 -8.28
CA GLN A 21 -12.99 13.56 -9.49
C GLN A 21 -12.16 12.27 -9.45
N GLU A 22 -11.23 12.19 -8.50
CA GLU A 22 -10.33 11.04 -8.37
C GLU A 22 -10.68 10.14 -7.19
N ARG A 23 -11.83 10.37 -6.55
CA ARG A 23 -12.28 9.54 -5.44
C ARG A 23 -12.44 8.09 -5.86
N GLY A 24 -11.78 7.18 -5.16
CA GLY A 24 -11.73 5.77 -5.49
C GLY A 24 -10.47 5.34 -6.24
N LEU A 25 -9.67 6.29 -6.73
CA LEU A 25 -8.42 5.96 -7.42
C LEU A 25 -7.26 5.72 -6.46
N LEU A 26 -7.30 6.30 -5.26
CA LEU A 26 -6.31 6.04 -4.21
C LEU A 26 -6.94 5.09 -3.19
N CYS A 27 -6.36 3.92 -3.02
CA CYS A 27 -6.95 2.84 -2.23
C CYS A 27 -5.96 2.26 -1.23
N TYR A 28 -6.49 1.77 -0.10
CA TYR A 28 -5.75 0.98 0.86
C TYR A 28 -5.59 -0.45 0.35
N ASN A 29 -4.39 -1.01 0.52
CA ASN A 29 -4.14 -2.43 0.25
C ASN A 29 -4.06 -3.20 1.57
N LEU A 30 -4.92 -4.21 1.73
CA LEU A 30 -4.78 -5.10 2.85
C LEU A 30 -3.50 -5.92 2.67
N ASN A 31 -2.57 -5.79 3.60
CA ASN A 31 -1.27 -6.47 3.52
C ASN A 31 -0.92 -7.20 4.81
N ASN A 32 -1.87 -7.29 5.75
CA ASN A 32 -1.67 -7.93 7.04
C ASN A 32 -2.98 -8.53 7.54
N SER A 33 -2.89 -9.43 8.50
CA SER A 33 -4.05 -10.17 9.01
C SER A 33 -4.16 -10.02 10.53
N ALA A 34 -5.40 -10.06 11.05
CA ALA A 34 -5.66 -9.84 12.46
C ALA A 34 -5.29 -11.03 13.33
N ASN A 35 -5.38 -12.26 12.81
CA ASN A 35 -5.09 -13.48 13.56
C ASN A 35 -4.72 -14.63 12.60
N LYS A 36 -4.36 -15.80 13.17
CA LYS A 36 -3.92 -16.96 12.38
C LYS A 36 -4.99 -17.51 11.45
N ILE A 37 -6.24 -17.58 11.92
CA ILE A 37 -7.34 -18.11 11.09
C ILE A 37 -7.57 -17.18 9.90
N GLN A 38 -7.68 -15.88 10.15
CA GLN A 38 -7.82 -14.88 9.10
C GLN A 38 -6.59 -14.86 8.19
N GLY A 39 -5.39 -15.04 8.75
CA GLY A 39 -4.15 -15.12 7.98
C GLY A 39 -4.14 -16.28 7.00
N SER A 40 -4.58 -17.47 7.43
CA SER A 40 -4.70 -18.63 6.57
C SER A 40 -5.70 -18.41 5.44
N GLN A 41 -6.87 -17.85 5.77
CA GLN A 41 -7.91 -17.55 4.79
C GLN A 41 -7.44 -16.51 3.78
N ASN A 42 -6.84 -15.42 4.27
CA ASN A 42 -6.35 -14.33 3.42
C ASN A 42 -5.27 -14.82 2.47
N LYS A 43 -4.33 -15.62 2.95
CA LYS A 43 -3.27 -16.19 2.12
C LYS A 43 -3.85 -17.09 1.03
N ALA A 44 -4.85 -17.89 1.36
CA ALA A 44 -5.50 -18.79 0.39
C ALA A 44 -6.21 -18.02 -0.73
N ILE A 45 -6.72 -16.82 -0.44
CA ILE A 45 -7.45 -16.01 -1.43
C ILE A 45 -6.59 -14.90 -2.05
N GLY A 46 -5.27 -14.92 -1.81
CA GLY A 46 -4.36 -14.05 -2.55
C GLY A 46 -3.75 -12.88 -1.81
N LEU A 47 -3.85 -12.83 -0.48
CA LEU A 47 -3.10 -11.81 0.26
C LEU A 47 -1.61 -12.11 0.15
N ILE A 48 -0.86 -11.13 -0.33
CA ILE A 48 0.59 -11.21 -0.48
C ILE A 48 1.24 -10.38 0.62
N LYS A 49 2.06 -11.01 1.44
CA LYS A 49 2.81 -10.30 2.47
C LYS A 49 3.82 -9.35 1.84
N GLY A 50 3.93 -8.15 2.39
CA GLY A 50 4.87 -7.15 1.91
C GLY A 50 4.32 -6.22 0.84
N ARG A 51 3.03 -6.32 0.47
CA ARG A 51 2.42 -5.36 -0.45
C ARG A 51 2.54 -3.94 0.09
N SER A 52 2.56 -2.96 -0.82
CA SER A 52 2.52 -1.56 -0.43
C SER A 52 1.24 -1.22 0.35
N ASP A 53 1.30 -0.17 1.15
CA ASP A 53 0.16 0.25 1.97
C ASP A 53 -1.00 0.75 1.14
N MET A 54 -0.72 1.44 0.03
CA MET A 54 -1.72 2.03 -0.85
C MET A 54 -1.36 1.81 -2.31
N VAL A 55 -2.36 1.97 -3.18
CA VAL A 55 -2.19 2.01 -4.63
C VAL A 55 -2.96 3.20 -5.18
N TYR A 56 -2.35 3.89 -6.14
CA TYR A 56 -2.97 5.00 -6.85
C TYR A 56 -3.10 4.64 -8.34
N TYR A 57 -4.34 4.64 -8.84
CA TYR A 57 -4.63 4.35 -10.24
C TYR A 57 -4.82 5.65 -11.00
N TYR A 58 -4.04 5.84 -12.08
CA TYR A 58 -4.18 7.02 -12.92
C TYR A 58 -3.57 6.76 -14.30
N ASN A 59 -4.18 7.31 -15.36
CA ASN A 59 -3.70 7.17 -16.74
C ASN A 59 -3.43 5.73 -17.16
N ALA A 60 -4.37 4.82 -16.83
CA ALA A 60 -4.29 3.40 -17.17
C ALA A 60 -3.06 2.69 -16.59
N THR A 61 -2.50 3.21 -15.50
CA THR A 61 -1.40 2.60 -14.79
C THR A 61 -1.65 2.65 -13.29
N ALA A 62 -0.76 2.06 -12.50
CA ALA A 62 -0.85 2.07 -11.05
C ALA A 62 0.49 2.44 -10.44
N THR A 63 0.46 3.25 -9.37
CA THR A 63 1.63 3.57 -8.57
C THR A 63 1.43 2.97 -7.19
N MET A 64 2.40 2.18 -6.74
CA MET A 64 2.39 1.56 -5.43
C MET A 64 3.01 2.52 -4.42
N ILE A 65 2.36 2.69 -3.27
CA ILE A 65 2.79 3.67 -2.26
C ILE A 65 3.04 2.94 -0.95
N GLU A 66 4.27 2.98 -0.50
CA GLU A 66 4.70 2.43 0.77
C GLU A 66 4.95 3.57 1.73
N LEU A 67 4.34 3.54 2.92
CA LEU A 67 4.49 4.59 3.92
C LEU A 67 5.47 4.16 4.99
N LYS A 68 6.41 5.02 5.28
CA LYS A 68 7.38 4.83 6.37
C LYS A 68 7.47 6.11 7.20
N ASN A 69 7.51 5.97 8.52
CA ASN A 69 7.88 7.07 9.36
C ASN A 69 9.41 7.21 9.36
N ASP A 70 9.95 8.21 10.06
CA ASP A 70 11.38 8.55 10.04
C ASP A 70 12.31 7.45 10.58
N THR A 71 11.77 6.44 11.26
CA THR A 71 12.55 5.30 11.77
C THR A 71 12.22 3.98 11.07
N GLY A 72 11.20 3.97 10.23
CA GLY A 72 10.76 2.76 9.55
C GLY A 72 11.68 2.35 8.41
N LYS A 73 11.84 1.04 8.24
CA LYS A 73 12.60 0.44 7.13
C LYS A 73 11.77 -0.63 6.47
N GLN A 74 12.00 -0.86 5.17
CA GLN A 74 11.32 -1.92 4.46
C GLN A 74 11.74 -3.29 5.00
N SER A 75 10.75 -4.18 5.18
CA SER A 75 11.00 -5.57 5.49
C SER A 75 11.53 -6.31 4.26
N LYS A 76 12.03 -7.53 4.47
CA LYS A 76 12.48 -8.39 3.38
C LYS A 76 11.35 -8.66 2.38
N GLU A 77 10.16 -8.93 2.88
CA GLU A 77 8.98 -9.19 2.05
C GLU A 77 8.58 -7.96 1.25
N GLN A 78 8.68 -6.76 1.84
CA GLN A 78 8.39 -5.50 1.13
C GLN A 78 9.38 -5.26 0.00
N LEU A 79 10.67 -5.52 0.23
CA LEU A 79 11.70 -5.39 -0.80
C LEU A 79 11.48 -6.37 -1.96
N LEU A 80 11.09 -7.60 -1.65
CA LEU A 80 10.79 -8.61 -2.67
C LEU A 80 9.58 -8.21 -3.51
N TRP A 81 8.52 -7.70 -2.87
CA TRP A 81 7.32 -7.28 -3.58
C TRP A 81 7.59 -6.05 -4.45
N GLN A 82 8.38 -5.08 -3.95
CA GLN A 82 8.81 -3.93 -4.73
C GLN A 82 9.53 -4.37 -6.01
N ALA A 83 10.48 -5.30 -5.90
CA ALA A 83 11.21 -5.79 -7.05
C ALA A 83 10.28 -6.44 -8.07
N THR A 84 9.29 -7.21 -7.60
CA THR A 84 8.30 -7.85 -8.47
C THR A 84 7.45 -6.81 -9.21
N ILE A 85 6.99 -5.78 -8.51
CA ILE A 85 6.15 -4.72 -9.06
C ILE A 85 6.93 -3.88 -10.08
N GLU A 86 8.16 -3.51 -9.76
CA GLU A 86 8.99 -2.70 -10.66
C GLU A 86 9.36 -3.49 -11.92
N LYS A 87 9.63 -4.77 -11.79
CA LYS A 87 9.90 -5.64 -12.94
C LYS A 87 8.67 -5.74 -13.85
N ALA A 88 7.47 -5.67 -13.29
CA ALA A 88 6.23 -5.66 -14.06
C ALA A 88 5.93 -4.31 -14.72
N GLY A 89 6.74 -3.30 -14.48
CA GLY A 89 6.63 -1.99 -15.13
C GLY A 89 5.86 -0.93 -14.34
N PHE A 90 5.45 -1.21 -13.12
CA PHE A 90 4.73 -0.23 -12.28
C PHE A 90 5.70 0.59 -11.45
N LYS A 91 5.27 1.81 -11.09
CA LYS A 91 6.03 2.69 -10.22
C LYS A 91 5.83 2.32 -8.75
N TYR A 92 6.85 2.58 -7.95
CA TYR A 92 6.83 2.31 -6.52
C TYR A 92 7.40 3.52 -5.78
N LEU A 93 6.64 4.06 -4.84
CA LEU A 93 7.03 5.22 -4.02
C LEU A 93 7.11 4.78 -2.55
N ILE A 94 8.06 5.36 -1.83
CA ILE A 94 8.22 5.17 -0.39
C ILE A 94 8.06 6.50 0.32
#